data_dcfb9c717a021d391b88f5b780089350
#
_entry.id   dcfb9c717a021d391b88f5b780089350
#
_cell.length_a   1.000
_cell.length_b   1.000
_cell.length_c   1.000
_cell.angle_alpha   90.00
_cell.angle_beta   90.00
_cell.angle_gamma   90.00
#
_symmetry.space_group_name_H-M   'P 1'
#
loop_
_entity.id
_entity.type
_entity.pdbx_description
1 polymer ?
#
loop_
_entity_poly.entity_id
_entity_poly.type
_entity_poly.pdbx_seq_one_letter_code
_entity_poly.pdbx_strand_id
1 'polypeptide(L)'
;MARLYLVRHGEPAGTFTDSRDPGLSPLGHEQARATAQKLQTFGTLDVISSPLSRARETAAPYAAWRGVPAKISEAVAEIPTPGHVPFENRGEWLRGVMMGLWREAEPSLQAWRADVVAFLQGLKSNTAIFSHYVAINVAVAAARREARVTVFAPTHASITVLDATPDALIEVELGRTGETTVR
;
A
#
# COMPACT_ATOMS: atom_id res chain seq x y z
N MET A 1 -12.52 17.18 0.89
CA MET A 1 -12.44 15.80 1.40
C MET A 1 -12.45 14.88 0.20
N ALA A 2 -11.50 13.95 0.14
CA ALA A 2 -11.40 12.94 -0.91
C ALA A 2 -11.49 11.55 -0.29
N ARG A 3 -12.17 10.60 -0.92
CA ARG A 3 -12.21 9.21 -0.49
C ARG A 3 -11.11 8.42 -1.18
N LEU A 4 -10.29 7.76 -0.38
CA LEU A 4 -9.13 7.00 -0.81
C LEU A 4 -9.40 5.51 -0.63
N TYR A 5 -9.21 4.75 -1.70
CA TYR A 5 -9.34 3.29 -1.74
C TYR A 5 -7.94 2.69 -1.85
N LEU A 6 -7.34 2.39 -0.70
CA LEU A 6 -5.99 1.83 -0.61
C LEU A 6 -6.03 0.33 -0.86
N VAL A 7 -5.43 -0.10 -1.94
CA VAL A 7 -5.39 -1.51 -2.37
C VAL A 7 -4.01 -2.07 -2.08
N ARG A 8 -3.91 -3.11 -1.23
CA ARG A 8 -2.68 -3.89 -1.16
C ARG A 8 -2.52 -4.68 -2.45
N HIS A 9 -1.32 -4.71 -3.04
CA HIS A 9 -1.04 -5.51 -4.22
C HIS A 9 -1.50 -6.98 -4.06
N GLY A 10 -1.82 -7.64 -5.17
CA GLY A 10 -2.12 -9.07 -5.22
C GLY A 10 -0.93 -9.93 -4.79
N GLU A 11 -1.15 -11.23 -4.68
CA GLU A 11 -0.08 -12.16 -4.32
C GLU A 11 1.10 -12.06 -5.30
N PRO A 12 2.34 -11.84 -4.82
CA PRO A 12 3.52 -11.76 -5.68
C PRO A 12 3.95 -13.15 -6.16
N ALA A 13 4.59 -13.22 -7.34
CA ALA A 13 5.07 -14.45 -7.97
C ALA A 13 6.27 -15.10 -7.26
N GLY A 14 6.91 -14.41 -6.35
CA GLY A 14 8.08 -14.89 -5.62
C GLY A 14 8.26 -14.21 -4.28
N THR A 15 9.26 -14.66 -3.54
CA THR A 15 9.66 -14.06 -2.27
C THR A 15 10.56 -12.85 -2.51
N PHE A 16 10.77 -12.04 -1.48
CA PHE A 16 11.73 -10.92 -1.53
C PHE A 16 13.18 -11.36 -1.73
N THR A 17 13.48 -12.66 -1.54
CA THR A 17 14.80 -13.24 -1.77
C THR A 17 15.02 -13.67 -3.22
N ASP A 18 13.96 -13.92 -3.98
CA ASP A 18 14.06 -14.43 -5.35
C ASP A 18 14.19 -13.31 -6.38
N SER A 19 13.56 -12.17 -6.12
CA SER A 19 13.57 -10.99 -7.00
C SER A 19 13.39 -9.71 -6.20
N ARG A 20 14.07 -8.64 -6.64
CA ARG A 20 13.90 -7.31 -6.04
C ARG A 20 12.54 -6.69 -6.33
N ASP A 21 11.94 -7.03 -7.47
CA ASP A 21 10.65 -6.50 -7.90
C ASP A 21 9.82 -7.60 -8.60
N PRO A 22 9.32 -8.60 -7.85
CA PRO A 22 8.48 -9.63 -8.43
C PRO A 22 7.13 -9.06 -8.88
N GLY A 23 6.64 -9.52 -10.04
CA GLY A 23 5.27 -9.32 -10.49
C GLY A 23 4.26 -10.16 -9.69
N LEU A 24 3.04 -10.29 -10.20
CA LEU A 24 1.99 -11.09 -9.57
C LEU A 24 2.11 -12.58 -9.92
N SER A 25 1.73 -13.42 -8.97
CA SER A 25 1.44 -14.84 -9.23
C SER A 25 0.15 -14.99 -10.07
N PRO A 26 -0.14 -16.19 -10.62
CA PRO A 26 -1.44 -16.46 -11.25
C PRO A 26 -2.62 -16.09 -10.35
N LEU A 27 -2.55 -16.46 -9.06
CA LEU A 27 -3.55 -16.08 -8.06
C LEU A 27 -3.60 -14.56 -7.85
N GLY A 28 -2.44 -13.88 -7.83
CA GLY A 28 -2.36 -12.42 -7.74
C GLY A 28 -3.08 -11.72 -8.89
N HIS A 29 -2.97 -12.24 -10.11
CA HIS A 29 -3.71 -11.72 -11.26
C HIS A 29 -5.23 -11.93 -11.14
N GLU A 30 -5.68 -13.04 -10.61
CA GLU A 30 -7.11 -13.29 -10.32
C GLU A 30 -7.62 -12.30 -9.24
N GLN A 31 -6.85 -12.12 -8.17
CA GLN A 31 -7.13 -11.16 -7.12
C GLN A 31 -7.23 -9.73 -7.67
N ALA A 32 -6.32 -9.33 -8.56
CA ALA A 32 -6.33 -8.01 -9.19
C ALA A 32 -7.61 -7.77 -10.01
N ARG A 33 -8.06 -8.77 -10.79
CA ARG A 33 -9.32 -8.69 -11.54
C ARG A 33 -10.53 -8.57 -10.63
N ALA A 34 -10.61 -9.38 -9.56
CA ALA A 34 -11.69 -9.30 -8.59
C ALA A 34 -11.74 -7.95 -7.87
N THR A 35 -10.58 -7.42 -7.49
CA THR A 35 -10.47 -6.09 -6.88
C THR A 35 -10.89 -4.98 -7.86
N ALA A 36 -10.51 -5.08 -9.12
CA ALA A 36 -10.96 -4.14 -10.15
C ALA A 36 -12.48 -4.11 -10.29
N GLN A 37 -13.15 -5.28 -10.30
CA GLN A 37 -14.61 -5.37 -10.31
C GLN A 37 -15.24 -4.71 -9.08
N LYS A 38 -14.66 -4.90 -7.89
CA LYS A 38 -15.13 -4.24 -6.67
C LYS A 38 -14.96 -2.72 -6.76
N LEU A 39 -13.82 -2.23 -7.24
CA LEU A 39 -13.57 -0.79 -7.40
C LEU A 39 -14.58 -0.12 -8.36
N GLN A 40 -15.03 -0.82 -9.41
CA GLN A 40 -16.03 -0.32 -10.34
C GLN A 40 -17.35 0.07 -9.64
N THR A 41 -17.71 -0.60 -8.54
CA THR A 41 -18.92 -0.30 -7.77
C THR A 41 -18.85 1.02 -7.01
N PHE A 42 -17.66 1.61 -6.85
CA PHE A 42 -17.44 2.90 -6.17
C PHE A 42 -17.45 4.11 -7.13
N GLY A 43 -17.72 3.86 -8.40
CA GLY A 43 -17.78 4.91 -9.44
C GLY A 43 -16.42 5.23 -10.05
N THR A 44 -16.32 6.43 -10.59
CA THR A 44 -15.12 6.89 -11.31
C THR A 44 -14.09 7.42 -10.32
N LEU A 45 -12.96 6.69 -10.20
CA LEU A 45 -11.84 7.06 -9.33
C LEU A 45 -10.62 7.44 -10.16
N ASP A 46 -9.81 8.36 -9.67
CA ASP A 46 -8.45 8.52 -10.15
C ASP A 46 -7.62 7.27 -9.82
N VAL A 47 -6.57 7.01 -10.60
CA VAL A 47 -5.77 5.79 -10.43
C VAL A 47 -4.32 6.15 -10.16
N ILE A 48 -3.82 5.76 -8.99
CA ILE A 48 -2.42 5.93 -8.59
C ILE A 48 -1.84 4.56 -8.25
N SER A 49 -0.61 4.30 -8.65
CA SER A 49 0.11 3.08 -8.31
C SER A 49 1.53 3.37 -7.84
N SER A 50 1.98 2.57 -6.89
CA SER A 50 3.41 2.38 -6.63
C SER A 50 4.15 2.00 -7.91
N PRO A 51 5.43 2.36 -8.05
CA PRO A 51 6.25 1.95 -9.20
C PRO A 51 6.55 0.44 -9.25
N LEU A 52 6.40 -0.29 -8.13
CA LEU A 52 6.74 -1.70 -8.05
C LEU A 52 5.79 -2.57 -8.89
N SER A 53 6.36 -3.55 -9.60
CA SER A 53 5.65 -4.37 -10.59
C SER A 53 4.35 -4.96 -10.07
N ARG A 54 4.36 -5.59 -8.89
CA ARG A 54 3.16 -6.19 -8.28
C ARG A 54 2.02 -5.21 -8.03
N ALA A 55 2.33 -3.95 -7.68
CA ALA A 55 1.30 -2.92 -7.50
C ALA A 55 0.76 -2.43 -8.85
N ARG A 56 1.64 -2.22 -9.83
CA ARG A 56 1.26 -1.83 -11.20
C ARG A 56 0.39 -2.89 -11.87
N GLU A 57 0.76 -4.15 -11.74
CA GLU A 57 -0.02 -5.27 -12.28
C GLU A 57 -1.38 -5.42 -11.56
N THR A 58 -1.45 -5.12 -10.25
CA THR A 58 -2.72 -5.07 -9.52
C THR A 58 -3.60 -3.92 -10.01
N ALA A 59 -3.01 -2.77 -10.36
CA ALA A 59 -3.73 -1.61 -10.88
C ALA A 59 -4.25 -1.81 -12.32
N ALA A 60 -3.55 -2.60 -13.12
CA ALA A 60 -3.76 -2.69 -14.56
C ALA A 60 -5.23 -3.02 -14.98
N PRO A 61 -5.94 -3.99 -14.36
CA PRO A 61 -7.31 -4.29 -14.75
C PRO A 61 -8.27 -3.11 -14.51
N TYR A 62 -8.11 -2.38 -13.39
CA TYR A 62 -8.96 -1.22 -13.10
C TYR A 62 -8.61 -0.03 -13.99
N ALA A 63 -7.33 0.24 -14.22
CA ALA A 63 -6.86 1.30 -15.12
C ALA A 63 -7.36 1.07 -16.55
N ALA A 64 -7.31 -0.18 -17.04
CA ALA A 64 -7.85 -0.55 -18.35
C ALA A 64 -9.36 -0.32 -18.45
N TRP A 65 -10.13 -0.72 -17.42
CA TRP A 65 -11.58 -0.45 -17.40
C TRP A 65 -11.88 1.06 -17.38
N ARG A 66 -11.07 1.85 -16.65
CA ARG A 66 -11.17 3.32 -16.62
C ARG A 66 -10.78 3.99 -17.94
N GLY A 67 -10.04 3.30 -18.82
CA GLY A 67 -9.48 3.88 -20.04
C GLY A 67 -8.39 4.92 -19.78
N VAL A 68 -7.73 4.89 -18.63
CA VAL A 68 -6.65 5.81 -18.26
C VAL A 68 -5.45 5.04 -17.68
N PRO A 69 -4.21 5.49 -17.93
CA PRO A 69 -3.05 4.90 -17.27
C PRO A 69 -3.05 5.22 -15.78
N ALA A 70 -2.56 4.29 -14.96
CA ALA A 70 -2.28 4.59 -13.57
C ALA A 70 -1.13 5.62 -13.46
N LYS A 71 -1.34 6.69 -12.68
CA LYS A 71 -0.27 7.62 -12.34
C LYS A 71 0.69 6.95 -11.36
N ILE A 72 1.96 6.86 -11.74
CA ILE A 72 2.98 6.26 -10.87
C ILE A 72 3.46 7.28 -9.83
N SER A 73 3.56 6.84 -8.57
CA SER A 73 4.02 7.69 -7.47
C SER A 73 4.86 6.89 -6.47
N GLU A 74 6.07 7.36 -6.21
CA GLU A 74 6.96 6.83 -5.16
C GLU A 74 6.37 7.02 -3.75
N ALA A 75 5.53 8.03 -3.56
CA ALA A 75 4.91 8.31 -2.27
C ALA A 75 3.99 7.19 -1.74
N VAL A 76 3.62 6.24 -2.59
CA VAL A 76 2.82 5.07 -2.20
C VAL A 76 3.58 3.76 -2.41
N ALA A 77 4.90 3.83 -2.57
CA ALA A 77 5.78 2.66 -2.60
C ALA A 77 5.87 1.99 -1.22
N GLU A 78 6.42 0.77 -1.18
CA GLU A 78 6.67 0.10 0.10
C GLU A 78 7.82 0.76 0.85
N ILE A 79 7.85 0.58 2.17
CA ILE A 79 8.89 1.10 3.05
C ILE A 79 10.29 0.87 2.45
N PRO A 80 11.10 1.92 2.28
CA PRO A 80 12.42 1.79 1.68
C PRO A 80 13.35 1.03 2.62
N THR A 81 14.17 0.14 2.04
CA THR A 81 15.22 -0.55 2.79
C THR A 81 16.41 0.38 2.94
N PRO A 82 16.89 0.67 4.16
CA PRO A 82 18.08 1.49 4.36
C PRO A 82 19.29 0.91 3.67
N GLY A 83 20.18 1.77 3.16
CA GLY A 83 21.33 1.33 2.37
C GLY A 83 22.35 0.45 3.11
N HIS A 84 22.34 0.45 4.43
CA HIS A 84 23.21 -0.41 5.27
C HIS A 84 22.63 -1.83 5.47
N VAL A 85 21.37 -2.07 5.06
CA VAL A 85 20.73 -3.39 5.17
C VAL A 85 20.96 -4.16 3.87
N PRO A 86 21.74 -5.27 3.89
CA PRO A 86 21.92 -6.13 2.73
C PRO A 86 20.60 -6.70 2.22
N PHE A 87 20.51 -6.94 0.92
CA PHE A 87 19.28 -7.44 0.30
C PHE A 87 18.81 -8.77 0.90
N GLU A 88 19.73 -9.68 1.18
CA GLU A 88 19.48 -10.98 1.81
C GLU A 88 18.91 -10.86 3.23
N ASN A 89 19.18 -9.77 3.94
CA ASN A 89 18.70 -9.52 5.31
C ASN A 89 17.40 -8.69 5.34
N ARG A 90 16.92 -8.25 4.17
CA ARG A 90 15.73 -7.38 4.08
C ARG A 90 14.49 -7.96 4.75
N GLY A 91 14.26 -9.27 4.61
CA GLY A 91 13.09 -9.93 5.20
C GLY A 91 13.12 -9.92 6.74
N GLU A 92 14.27 -10.18 7.34
CA GLU A 92 14.46 -10.13 8.80
C GLU A 92 14.33 -8.69 9.33
N TRP A 93 15.01 -7.75 8.67
CA TRP A 93 14.91 -6.34 8.99
C TRP A 93 13.46 -5.84 8.95
N LEU A 94 12.72 -6.16 7.88
CA LEU A 94 11.33 -5.74 7.71
C LEU A 94 10.43 -6.30 8.82
N ARG A 95 10.60 -7.59 9.18
CA ARG A 95 9.87 -8.18 10.32
C ARG A 95 10.14 -7.43 11.62
N GLY A 96 11.41 -7.08 11.89
CA GLY A 96 11.77 -6.29 13.06
C GLY A 96 11.09 -4.91 13.08
N VAL A 97 11.13 -4.18 11.97
CA VAL A 97 10.48 -2.87 11.84
C VAL A 97 8.97 -2.99 12.04
N MET A 98 8.33 -3.98 11.43
CA MET A 98 6.87 -4.16 11.52
C MET A 98 6.36 -4.44 12.94
N MET A 99 7.18 -5.02 13.82
CA MET A 99 6.85 -5.25 15.24
C MET A 99 7.12 -4.04 16.14
N GLY A 100 7.78 -3.01 15.64
CA GLY A 100 8.26 -1.87 16.39
C GLY A 100 7.31 -0.67 16.44
N LEU A 101 7.85 0.41 16.96
CA LEU A 101 7.18 1.71 17.05
C LEU A 101 7.87 2.70 16.12
N TRP A 102 7.10 3.60 15.49
CA TRP A 102 7.66 4.61 14.59
C TRP A 102 8.71 5.52 15.24
N ARG A 103 8.57 5.83 16.56
CA ARG A 103 9.56 6.62 17.29
C ARG A 103 10.93 5.94 17.41
N GLU A 104 10.99 4.62 17.24
CA GLU A 104 12.20 3.79 17.31
C GLU A 104 12.80 3.55 15.93
N ALA A 105 12.07 3.87 14.88
CA ALA A 105 12.54 3.75 13.51
C ALA A 105 13.59 4.82 13.18
N GLU A 106 14.45 4.51 12.22
CA GLU A 106 15.45 5.45 11.72
C GLU A 106 14.81 6.76 11.24
N PRO A 107 15.50 7.92 11.38
CA PRO A 107 14.96 9.21 10.94
C PRO A 107 14.50 9.24 9.49
N SER A 108 15.18 8.54 8.58
CA SER A 108 14.81 8.40 7.17
C SER A 108 13.45 7.72 6.99
N LEU A 109 13.14 6.71 7.80
CA LEU A 109 11.85 6.01 7.77
C LEU A 109 10.73 6.83 8.40
N GLN A 110 11.05 7.63 9.42
CA GLN A 110 10.10 8.57 10.00
C GLN A 110 9.74 9.68 8.99
N ALA A 111 10.72 10.19 8.23
CA ALA A 111 10.50 11.14 7.15
C ALA A 111 9.64 10.53 6.04
N TRP A 112 9.98 9.32 5.57
CA TRP A 112 9.17 8.58 4.60
C TRP A 112 7.70 8.41 5.06
N ARG A 113 7.49 8.05 6.33
CA ARG A 113 6.14 7.96 6.91
C ARG A 113 5.39 9.29 6.81
N ALA A 114 6.05 10.39 7.15
CA ALA A 114 5.44 11.71 7.08
C ALA A 114 5.07 12.10 5.63
N ASP A 115 5.94 11.78 4.67
CA ASP A 115 5.70 12.02 3.24
C ASP A 115 4.51 11.22 2.70
N VAL A 116 4.37 9.94 3.09
CA VAL A 116 3.18 9.13 2.74
C VAL A 116 1.91 9.80 3.25
N VAL A 117 1.86 10.20 4.51
CA VAL A 117 0.68 10.85 5.12
C VAL A 117 0.37 12.16 4.41
N ALA A 118 1.37 13.02 4.22
CA ALA A 118 1.20 14.31 3.55
C ALA A 118 0.70 14.15 2.11
N PHE A 119 1.24 13.17 1.37
CA PHE A 119 0.79 12.85 0.02
C PHE A 119 -0.70 12.48 -0.01
N LEU A 120 -1.13 11.57 0.86
CA LEU A 120 -2.52 11.12 0.94
C LEU A 120 -3.48 12.26 1.32
N GLN A 121 -3.11 13.09 2.28
CA GLN A 121 -3.89 14.28 2.69
C GLN A 121 -3.97 15.33 1.57
N GLY A 122 -2.96 15.38 0.70
CA GLY A 122 -2.90 16.27 -0.45
C GLY A 122 -3.87 15.94 -1.58
N LEU A 123 -4.40 14.71 -1.64
CA LEU A 123 -5.30 14.28 -2.71
C LEU A 123 -6.66 14.98 -2.61
N LYS A 124 -7.18 15.42 -3.75
CA LYS A 124 -8.42 16.21 -3.84
C LYS A 124 -9.59 15.45 -4.45
N SER A 125 -9.31 14.34 -5.14
CA SER A 125 -10.27 13.51 -5.84
C SER A 125 -10.38 12.13 -5.20
N ASN A 126 -11.53 11.47 -5.34
CA ASN A 126 -11.68 10.07 -4.97
C ASN A 126 -10.73 9.22 -5.81
N THR A 127 -9.87 8.45 -5.15
CA THR A 127 -8.71 7.80 -5.78
C THR A 127 -8.57 6.34 -5.36
N ALA A 128 -8.35 5.45 -6.33
CA ALA A 128 -7.86 4.09 -6.11
C ALA A 128 -6.32 4.13 -6.09
N ILE A 129 -5.73 3.66 -5.00
CA ILE A 129 -4.28 3.73 -4.73
C ILE A 129 -3.76 2.31 -4.54
N PHE A 130 -2.94 1.84 -5.47
CA PHE A 130 -2.36 0.51 -5.44
C PHE A 130 -0.98 0.55 -4.77
N SER A 131 -0.89 -0.06 -3.61
CA SER A 131 0.21 0.13 -2.68
C SER A 131 0.57 -1.18 -1.94
N HIS A 132 1.15 -1.06 -0.76
CA HIS A 132 1.83 -2.13 -0.05
C HIS A 132 1.41 -2.17 1.42
N TYR A 133 1.84 -3.25 2.09
CA TYR A 133 1.46 -3.55 3.47
C TYR A 133 1.82 -2.43 4.46
N VAL A 134 3.10 -1.99 4.48
CA VAL A 134 3.53 -0.99 5.47
C VAL A 134 2.99 0.39 5.13
N ALA A 135 2.95 0.77 3.85
CA ALA A 135 2.41 2.06 3.42
C ALA A 135 0.91 2.20 3.79
N ILE A 136 0.11 1.13 3.65
CA ILE A 136 -1.29 1.12 4.08
C ILE A 136 -1.39 1.21 5.60
N ASN A 137 -0.53 0.50 6.35
CA ASN A 137 -0.47 0.60 7.80
C ASN A 137 -0.10 2.03 8.27
N VAL A 138 0.80 2.73 7.55
CA VAL A 138 1.10 4.15 7.82
C VAL A 138 -0.17 5.00 7.76
N ALA A 139 -0.99 4.82 6.73
CA ALA A 139 -2.22 5.59 6.56
C ALA A 139 -3.24 5.31 7.67
N VAL A 140 -3.44 4.04 8.03
CA VAL A 140 -4.37 3.64 9.09
C VAL A 140 -3.85 4.06 10.48
N ALA A 141 -2.53 3.89 10.73
CA ALA A 141 -1.93 4.34 11.98
C ALA A 141 -2.06 5.87 12.17
N ALA A 142 -1.92 6.65 11.10
CA ALA A 142 -2.15 8.09 11.12
C ALA A 142 -3.61 8.44 11.44
N ALA A 143 -4.58 7.75 10.81
CA ALA A 143 -6.01 7.93 11.08
C ALA A 143 -6.36 7.61 12.54
N ARG A 144 -5.74 6.59 13.13
CA ARG A 144 -5.95 6.15 14.52
C ARG A 144 -5.09 6.89 15.54
N ARG A 145 -4.12 7.69 15.09
CA ARG A 145 -3.08 8.29 15.95
C ARG A 145 -2.28 7.24 16.72
N GLU A 146 -2.00 6.12 16.07
CA GLU A 146 -1.23 5.02 16.66
C GLU A 146 0.27 5.17 16.40
N ALA A 147 1.06 4.73 17.38
CA ALA A 147 2.53 4.79 17.31
C ALA A 147 3.15 3.52 16.68
N ARG A 148 2.41 2.42 16.58
CA ARG A 148 2.89 1.15 16.02
C ARG A 148 3.07 1.22 14.52
N VAL A 149 4.06 0.50 14.01
CA VAL A 149 4.28 0.36 12.57
C VAL A 149 3.17 -0.48 11.93
N THR A 150 2.80 -1.58 12.54
CA THR A 150 1.69 -2.43 12.09
C THR A 150 0.51 -2.30 13.05
N VAL A 151 -0.63 -1.87 12.55
CA VAL A 151 -1.89 -1.70 13.30
C VAL A 151 -2.98 -2.67 12.87
N PHE A 152 -2.85 -3.27 11.67
CA PHE A 152 -3.69 -4.35 11.19
C PHE A 152 -2.97 -5.14 10.09
N ALA A 153 -3.52 -6.30 9.69
CA ALA A 153 -2.93 -7.18 8.71
C ALA A 153 -3.80 -7.27 7.43
N PRO A 154 -3.74 -6.28 6.50
CA PRO A 154 -4.51 -6.33 5.26
C PRO A 154 -4.08 -7.54 4.42
N THR A 155 -5.02 -8.33 3.89
CA THR A 155 -4.73 -9.42 2.95
C THR A 155 -4.35 -8.88 1.56
N HIS A 156 -3.73 -9.71 0.71
CA HIS A 156 -3.47 -9.35 -0.68
C HIS A 156 -4.77 -8.92 -1.39
N ALA A 157 -4.67 -7.90 -2.22
CA ALA A 157 -5.76 -7.32 -3.00
C ALA A 157 -6.98 -6.84 -2.17
N SER A 158 -6.83 -6.67 -0.84
CA SER A 158 -7.86 -6.05 -0.01
C SER A 158 -7.90 -4.54 -0.22
N ILE A 159 -9.07 -3.94 -0.01
CA ILE A 159 -9.32 -2.51 -0.16
C ILE A 159 -9.58 -1.93 1.23
N THR A 160 -8.76 -0.98 1.65
CA THR A 160 -8.94 -0.18 2.86
C THR A 160 -9.41 1.21 2.45
N VAL A 161 -10.47 1.70 3.08
CA VAL A 161 -11.10 2.98 2.72
C VAL A 161 -10.84 4.02 3.79
N LEU A 162 -10.28 5.15 3.39
CA LEU A 162 -10.06 6.32 4.23
C LEU A 162 -10.68 7.56 3.57
N ASP A 163 -11.10 8.51 4.37
CA ASP A 163 -11.36 9.87 3.92
C ASP A 163 -10.15 10.75 4.24
N ALA A 164 -9.71 11.55 3.27
CA ALA A 164 -8.61 12.48 3.39
C ALA A 164 -9.09 13.92 3.42
N THR A 165 -8.60 14.67 4.39
CA THR A 165 -8.69 16.12 4.48
C THR A 165 -7.26 16.71 4.53
N PRO A 166 -7.06 18.04 4.37
CA PRO A 166 -5.74 18.63 4.51
C PRO A 166 -5.08 18.34 5.86
N ASP A 167 -5.88 18.13 6.91
CA ASP A 167 -5.39 18.05 8.29
C ASP A 167 -5.47 16.64 8.88
N ALA A 168 -6.19 15.70 8.24
CA ALA A 168 -6.42 14.37 8.81
C ALA A 168 -6.70 13.30 7.75
N LEU A 169 -6.34 12.05 8.10
CA LEU A 169 -6.91 10.84 7.51
C LEU A 169 -7.95 10.28 8.48
N ILE A 170 -9.07 9.81 7.96
CA ILE A 170 -10.20 9.31 8.74
C ILE A 170 -10.51 7.90 8.25
N GLU A 171 -10.48 6.92 9.16
CA GLU A 171 -10.81 5.54 8.84
C GLU A 171 -12.31 5.40 8.55
N VAL A 172 -12.63 4.79 7.41
CA VAL A 172 -14.00 4.48 6.99
C VAL A 172 -14.25 2.98 7.04
N GLU A 173 -13.39 2.19 6.41
CA GLU A 173 -13.51 0.73 6.36
C GLU A 173 -12.13 0.10 6.22
N LEU A 174 -11.83 -0.89 7.05
CA LEU A 174 -10.63 -1.69 6.89
C LEU A 174 -10.80 -2.75 5.81
N GLY A 175 -9.73 -2.99 5.07
CA GLY A 175 -9.62 -4.14 4.18
C GLY A 175 -9.71 -5.45 4.94
N ARG A 176 -9.99 -6.54 4.20
CA ARG A 176 -9.97 -7.89 4.79
C ARG A 176 -8.63 -8.14 5.48
N THR A 177 -8.71 -8.72 6.67
CA THR A 177 -7.55 -9.07 7.49
C THR A 177 -7.26 -10.57 7.42
N GLY A 178 -6.00 -10.96 7.57
CA GLY A 178 -5.57 -12.36 7.58
C GLY A 178 -4.13 -12.49 8.03
N GLU A 179 -3.68 -13.72 8.28
CA GLU A 179 -2.28 -13.97 8.54
C GLU A 179 -1.44 -13.59 7.32
N THR A 180 -0.49 -12.68 7.52
CA THR A 180 0.49 -12.32 6.50
C THR A 180 1.83 -12.93 6.87
N THR A 181 2.24 -13.96 6.15
CA THR A 181 3.59 -14.48 6.25
C THR A 181 4.49 -13.59 5.38
N VAL A 182 5.43 -12.86 6.01
CA VAL A 182 6.56 -12.25 5.30
C VAL A 182 7.50 -13.40 4.92
N ARG A 183 7.43 -13.85 3.68
CA ARG A 183 8.29 -14.90 3.12
C ARG A 183 9.47 -14.29 2.39
#